data_f8253d63c2525e615fe72c194d92d62c
#
_entry.id   f8253d63c2525e615fe72c194d92d62c
#
_cell.length_a   1.000
_cell.length_b   1.000
_cell.length_c   1.000
_cell.angle_alpha   90.00
_cell.angle_beta   90.00
_cell.angle_gamma   90.00
#
_symmetry.space_group_name_H-M   'P 1'
#
loop_
_entity.id
_entity.type
_entity.pdbx_description
1 polymer ?
#
loop_
_entity_poly.entity_id
_entity_poly.type
_entity_poly.pdbx_seq_one_letter_code
_entity_poly.pdbx_strand_id
1 'polypeptide(L)'
;SKNAPYGLKSKEEIIALSCKNTEFLLNNNCKIIVVACNTATTNAIKELRAKYDVPFIGIEPAIKPAALHSKTQTIGILATKGTLNSELFHKSVENHPDVKIIEQIGHGLVQLIENGDINSPEMEELLKSYLNPMVEKNIDYLVLGCSHYPYLIPQIQKIIPSHIKIIDSGEAVAKQTQKIIEQNHLLNSSKEKSSQIFYTNSEPEVLETILNHNEKVVYKNF
;
A
#
# COMPACT_ATOMS: atom_id res chain seq x y z
N SER A 1 -8.99 -3.86 -8.04
CA SER A 1 -9.94 -4.51 -8.83
C SER A 1 -11.40 -4.35 -8.42
N LYS A 2 -12.32 -5.23 -8.80
CA LYS A 2 -13.78 -5.05 -8.64
C LYS A 2 -14.24 -4.54 -7.27
N ASN A 3 -13.52 -4.88 -6.21
CA ASN A 3 -13.84 -4.51 -4.84
C ASN A 3 -13.04 -3.30 -4.31
N ALA A 4 -12.19 -2.69 -5.12
CA ALA A 4 -11.53 -1.42 -4.79
C ALA A 4 -12.54 -0.26 -4.81
N PRO A 5 -12.31 0.83 -4.04
CA PRO A 5 -11.26 1.00 -3.02
C PRO A 5 -11.63 0.36 -1.67
N TYR A 6 -10.67 -0.21 -0.97
CA TYR A 6 -10.88 -0.83 0.37
C TYR A 6 -11.03 0.21 1.49
N GLY A 7 -10.52 1.41 1.29
CA GLY A 7 -10.48 2.45 2.33
C GLY A 7 -11.84 2.95 2.84
N LEU A 8 -12.93 2.62 2.13
CA LEU A 8 -14.31 2.99 2.51
C LEU A 8 -15.13 1.82 3.07
N LYS A 9 -14.56 0.62 3.10
CA LYS A 9 -15.27 -0.59 3.55
C LYS A 9 -15.18 -0.77 5.06
N SER A 10 -16.13 -1.52 5.62
CA SER A 10 -16.07 -1.93 7.02
C SER A 10 -14.92 -2.93 7.26
N LYS A 11 -14.49 -3.06 8.51
CA LYS A 11 -13.45 -4.02 8.90
C LYS A 11 -13.86 -5.45 8.54
N GLU A 12 -15.12 -5.81 8.76
CA GLU A 12 -15.68 -7.12 8.48
C GLU A 12 -15.65 -7.44 6.98
N GLU A 13 -16.00 -6.47 6.13
CA GLU A 13 -15.92 -6.62 4.67
C GLU A 13 -14.47 -6.78 4.21
N ILE A 14 -13.53 -6.00 4.77
CA ILE A 14 -12.10 -6.10 4.44
C ILE A 14 -11.57 -7.49 4.81
N ILE A 15 -11.91 -8.01 5.99
CA ILE A 15 -11.52 -9.35 6.43
C ILE A 15 -12.09 -10.41 5.49
N ALA A 16 -13.39 -10.35 5.17
CA ALA A 16 -14.05 -11.31 4.29
C ALA A 16 -13.39 -11.34 2.89
N LEU A 17 -13.15 -10.17 2.29
CA LEU A 17 -12.47 -10.06 0.99
C LEU A 17 -11.03 -10.55 1.06
N SER A 18 -10.30 -10.26 2.13
CA SER A 18 -8.93 -10.71 2.32
C SER A 18 -8.85 -12.23 2.49
N CYS A 19 -9.79 -12.84 3.21
CA CYS A 19 -9.92 -14.29 3.29
C CYS A 19 -10.20 -14.92 1.93
N LYS A 20 -11.14 -14.37 1.15
CA LYS A 20 -11.48 -14.85 -0.19
C LYS A 20 -10.26 -14.82 -1.12
N ASN A 21 -9.51 -13.71 -1.11
CA ASN A 21 -8.28 -13.59 -1.90
C ASN A 21 -7.20 -14.58 -1.43
N THR A 22 -7.08 -14.81 -0.13
CA THR A 22 -6.17 -15.80 0.45
C THR A 22 -6.50 -17.20 -0.01
N GLU A 23 -7.77 -17.60 0.04
CA GLU A 23 -8.23 -18.91 -0.40
C GLU A 23 -7.97 -19.13 -1.91
N PHE A 24 -8.18 -18.09 -2.73
CA PHE A 24 -7.81 -18.12 -4.14
C PHE A 24 -6.31 -18.40 -4.34
N LEU A 25 -5.43 -17.72 -3.59
CA LEU A 25 -3.98 -17.93 -3.68
C LEU A 25 -3.55 -19.29 -3.18
N LEU A 26 -4.13 -19.79 -2.09
CA LEU A 26 -3.85 -21.13 -1.56
C LEU A 26 -4.28 -22.23 -2.54
N ASN A 27 -5.41 -22.07 -3.21
CA ASN A 27 -5.86 -22.96 -4.28
C ASN A 27 -4.94 -22.95 -5.52
N ASN A 28 -4.10 -21.93 -5.66
CA ASN A 28 -3.01 -21.86 -6.64
C ASN A 28 -1.64 -22.29 -6.05
N ASN A 29 -1.63 -23.01 -4.93
CA ASN A 29 -0.44 -23.56 -4.26
C ASN A 29 0.58 -22.48 -3.80
N CYS A 30 0.13 -21.25 -3.52
CA CYS A 30 0.99 -20.24 -2.95
C CYS A 30 1.46 -20.63 -1.54
N LYS A 31 2.77 -20.59 -1.30
CA LYS A 31 3.42 -20.98 -0.03
C LYS A 31 3.71 -19.79 0.88
N ILE A 32 3.55 -18.57 0.37
CA ILE A 32 3.73 -17.31 1.08
C ILE A 32 2.80 -16.28 0.45
N ILE A 33 2.23 -15.41 1.25
CA ILE A 33 1.27 -14.40 0.79
C ILE A 33 1.72 -13.01 1.25
N VAL A 34 1.82 -12.09 0.30
CA VAL A 34 2.05 -10.66 0.59
C VAL A 34 0.71 -9.93 0.48
N VAL A 35 0.25 -9.35 1.58
CA VAL A 35 -0.93 -8.49 1.62
C VAL A 35 -0.48 -7.07 1.26
N ALA A 36 -0.39 -6.80 -0.04
CA ALA A 36 0.16 -5.55 -0.59
C ALA A 36 -0.86 -4.39 -0.60
N CYS A 37 -1.65 -4.27 0.45
CA CYS A 37 -2.62 -3.19 0.67
C CYS A 37 -2.57 -2.76 2.12
N ASN A 38 -2.26 -1.48 2.39
CA ASN A 38 -2.18 -0.94 3.76
C ASN A 38 -3.50 -1.13 4.51
N THR A 39 -4.63 -0.80 3.88
CA THR A 39 -5.96 -0.98 4.48
C THR A 39 -6.26 -2.44 4.81
N ALA A 40 -5.97 -3.37 3.89
CA ALA A 40 -6.18 -4.79 4.15
C ALA A 40 -5.24 -5.31 5.25
N THR A 41 -3.97 -4.92 5.23
CA THR A 41 -3.00 -5.29 6.28
C THR A 41 -3.47 -4.83 7.64
N THR A 42 -3.74 -3.54 7.79
CA THR A 42 -4.04 -2.96 9.11
C THR A 42 -5.36 -3.47 9.70
N ASN A 43 -6.29 -3.95 8.87
CA ASN A 43 -7.59 -4.42 9.32
C ASN A 43 -7.74 -5.95 9.35
N ALA A 44 -6.99 -6.71 8.54
CA ALA A 44 -7.21 -8.15 8.38
C ALA A 44 -6.00 -9.05 8.69
N ILE A 45 -4.77 -8.53 8.77
CA ILE A 45 -3.56 -9.36 8.85
C ILE A 45 -3.55 -10.29 10.08
N LYS A 46 -4.11 -9.83 11.21
CA LYS A 46 -4.18 -10.61 12.45
C LYS A 46 -5.07 -11.83 12.28
N GLU A 47 -6.24 -11.65 11.69
CA GLU A 47 -7.22 -12.68 11.41
C GLU A 47 -6.70 -13.67 10.36
N LEU A 48 -6.02 -13.18 9.31
CA LEU A 48 -5.41 -14.04 8.30
C LEU A 48 -4.35 -14.97 8.90
N ARG A 49 -3.45 -14.42 9.74
CA ARG A 49 -2.41 -15.19 10.43
C ARG A 49 -2.97 -16.19 11.44
N ALA A 50 -4.13 -15.91 12.03
CA ALA A 50 -4.79 -16.83 12.96
C ALA A 50 -5.52 -17.97 12.22
N LYS A 51 -6.01 -17.72 10.99
CA LYS A 51 -6.85 -18.66 10.24
C LYS A 51 -6.06 -19.58 9.32
N TYR A 52 -4.94 -19.14 8.77
CA TYR A 52 -4.22 -19.87 7.72
C TYR A 52 -2.78 -20.16 8.10
N ASP A 53 -2.32 -21.39 7.80
CA ASP A 53 -0.98 -21.87 8.13
C ASP A 53 0.01 -21.62 6.99
N VAL A 54 0.15 -20.34 6.59
CA VAL A 54 1.17 -19.87 5.64
C VAL A 54 1.74 -18.55 6.11
N PRO A 55 3.00 -18.22 5.79
CA PRO A 55 3.56 -16.92 6.14
C PRO A 55 2.84 -15.79 5.42
N PHE A 56 2.45 -14.76 6.19
CA PHE A 56 1.88 -13.51 5.68
C PHE A 56 2.81 -12.34 5.93
N ILE A 57 3.14 -11.61 4.88
CA ILE A 57 3.81 -10.32 4.93
C ILE A 57 2.76 -9.24 4.69
N GLY A 58 2.64 -8.29 5.60
CA GLY A 58 1.78 -7.13 5.43
C GLY A 58 2.57 -5.89 5.04
N ILE A 59 1.89 -4.90 4.47
CA ILE A 59 2.44 -3.57 4.22
C ILE A 59 1.81 -2.56 5.19
N GLU A 60 2.63 -1.81 5.90
CA GLU A 60 2.23 -0.75 6.80
C GLU A 60 2.87 0.57 6.38
N PRO A 61 2.28 1.75 6.69
CA PRO A 61 2.93 3.02 6.42
C PRO A 61 4.32 3.09 7.06
N ALA A 62 5.30 3.64 6.33
CA ALA A 62 6.71 3.70 6.73
C ALA A 62 6.97 4.77 7.82
N ILE A 63 6.18 4.75 8.92
CA ILE A 63 6.26 5.73 10.01
C ILE A 63 7.62 5.66 10.71
N LYS A 64 8.04 4.47 11.11
CA LYS A 64 9.28 4.26 11.85
C LYS A 64 10.52 4.84 11.13
N PRO A 65 10.82 4.50 9.85
CA PRO A 65 11.98 5.09 9.17
C PRO A 65 11.83 6.59 8.95
N ALA A 66 10.64 7.12 8.68
CA ALA A 66 10.41 8.55 8.57
C ALA A 66 10.68 9.27 9.90
N ALA A 67 10.13 8.78 11.00
CA ALA A 67 10.33 9.33 12.34
C ALA A 67 11.80 9.34 12.78
N LEU A 68 12.52 8.24 12.53
CA LEU A 68 13.95 8.13 12.90
C LEU A 68 14.87 9.07 12.13
N HIS A 69 14.50 9.46 10.92
CA HIS A 69 15.33 10.29 10.05
C HIS A 69 14.83 11.74 9.91
N SER A 70 13.67 12.05 10.45
CA SER A 70 13.13 13.42 10.44
C SER A 70 14.02 14.34 11.26
N LYS A 71 14.35 15.51 10.67
CA LYS A 71 15.10 16.58 11.32
C LYS A 71 14.17 17.64 11.93
N THR A 72 12.98 17.81 11.34
CA THR A 72 11.97 18.74 11.84
C THR A 72 11.10 18.16 12.94
N GLN A 73 11.25 16.85 13.20
CA GLN A 73 10.37 16.07 14.08
C GLN A 73 8.89 16.21 13.68
N THR A 74 8.64 16.49 12.39
CA THR A 74 7.28 16.61 11.84
C THR A 74 7.23 15.87 10.52
N ILE A 75 6.39 14.82 10.42
CA ILE A 75 6.20 14.04 9.21
C ILE A 75 4.75 14.10 8.74
N GLY A 76 4.55 14.05 7.43
CA GLY A 76 3.22 13.93 6.83
C GLY A 76 2.92 12.48 6.49
N ILE A 77 1.68 12.06 6.69
CA ILE A 77 1.18 10.75 6.26
C ILE A 77 -0.05 10.95 5.39
N LEU A 78 0.06 10.64 4.11
CA LEU A 78 -1.06 10.59 3.19
C LEU A 78 -1.53 9.13 3.05
N ALA A 79 -2.73 8.82 3.52
CA ALA A 79 -3.25 7.45 3.54
C ALA A 79 -4.76 7.39 3.31
N THR A 80 -5.30 6.18 3.20
CA THR A 80 -6.75 5.99 3.13
C THR A 80 -7.38 6.09 4.52
N LYS A 81 -8.68 6.44 4.57
CA LYS A 81 -9.45 6.47 5.83
C LYS A 81 -9.35 5.14 6.59
N GLY A 82 -9.47 4.00 5.88
CA GLY A 82 -9.40 2.68 6.51
C GLY A 82 -8.03 2.34 7.11
N THR A 83 -6.95 2.93 6.61
CA THR A 83 -5.61 2.80 7.20
C THR A 83 -5.48 3.66 8.44
N LEU A 84 -5.79 4.97 8.34
CA LEU A 84 -5.62 5.93 9.45
C LEU A 84 -6.51 5.60 10.66
N ASN A 85 -7.69 5.06 10.44
CA ASN A 85 -8.62 4.69 11.51
C ASN A 85 -8.34 3.31 12.14
N SER A 86 -7.29 2.60 11.69
CA SER A 86 -7.02 1.25 12.19
C SER A 86 -6.25 1.26 13.51
N GLU A 87 -6.54 0.29 14.38
CA GLU A 87 -5.81 0.10 15.65
C GLU A 87 -4.30 -0.09 15.44
N LEU A 88 -3.91 -0.81 14.39
CA LEU A 88 -2.51 -1.07 14.07
C LEU A 88 -1.77 0.21 13.70
N PHE A 89 -2.42 1.12 12.94
CA PHE A 89 -1.87 2.42 12.62
C PHE A 89 -1.67 3.28 13.88
N HIS A 90 -2.69 3.38 14.73
CA HIS A 90 -2.59 4.15 15.97
C HIS A 90 -1.47 3.64 16.87
N LYS A 91 -1.34 2.33 17.06
CA LYS A 91 -0.21 1.74 17.79
C LYS A 91 1.15 2.10 17.19
N SER A 92 1.23 2.15 15.85
CA SER A 92 2.47 2.56 15.18
C SER A 92 2.81 4.02 15.43
N VAL A 93 1.81 4.91 15.47
CA VAL A 93 1.96 6.34 15.83
C VAL A 93 2.40 6.49 17.30
N GLU A 94 1.75 5.81 18.22
CA GLU A 94 2.04 5.85 19.65
C GLU A 94 3.49 5.45 19.99
N ASN A 95 4.13 4.63 19.16
CA ASN A 95 5.54 4.26 19.31
C ASN A 95 6.54 5.40 19.01
N HIS A 96 6.06 6.56 18.52
CA HIS A 96 6.88 7.71 18.15
C HIS A 96 6.35 9.02 18.75
N PRO A 97 6.26 9.13 20.11
CA PRO A 97 5.61 10.26 20.80
C PRO A 97 6.33 11.60 20.57
N ASP A 98 7.63 11.56 20.25
CA ASP A 98 8.46 12.75 20.03
C ASP A 98 8.34 13.33 18.63
N VAL A 99 7.60 12.67 17.72
CA VAL A 99 7.43 13.10 16.33
C VAL A 99 5.99 13.55 16.10
N LYS A 100 5.83 14.77 15.63
CA LYS A 100 4.53 15.29 15.22
C LYS A 100 4.12 14.65 13.90
N ILE A 101 3.01 13.94 13.91
CA ILE A 101 2.46 13.29 12.73
C ILE A 101 1.28 14.10 12.19
N ILE A 102 1.37 14.49 10.92
CA ILE A 102 0.31 15.21 10.21
C ILE A 102 -0.38 14.19 9.30
N GLU A 103 -1.56 13.77 9.71
CA GLU A 103 -2.37 12.81 8.98
C GLU A 103 -3.25 13.51 7.93
N GLN A 104 -3.31 12.93 6.74
CA GLN A 104 -4.19 13.39 5.66
C GLN A 104 -4.87 12.19 5.00
N ILE A 105 -6.19 12.20 4.97
CA ILE A 105 -6.95 11.24 4.20
C ILE A 105 -6.96 11.66 2.73
N GLY A 106 -6.49 10.77 1.85
CA GLY A 106 -6.49 11.00 0.40
C GLY A 106 -7.80 10.56 -0.25
N HIS A 107 -8.90 11.26 0.06
CA HIS A 107 -10.19 11.00 -0.59
C HIS A 107 -10.09 11.19 -2.11
N GLY A 108 -10.73 10.32 -2.89
CA GLY A 108 -10.78 10.41 -4.35
C GLY A 108 -9.52 9.91 -5.07
N LEU A 109 -8.33 9.96 -4.45
CA LEU A 109 -7.06 9.63 -5.13
C LEU A 109 -7.04 8.21 -5.69
N VAL A 110 -7.48 7.21 -4.92
CA VAL A 110 -7.52 5.80 -5.40
C VAL A 110 -8.48 5.67 -6.57
N GLN A 111 -9.63 6.35 -6.53
CA GLN A 111 -10.60 6.30 -7.61
C GLN A 111 -10.05 6.86 -8.92
N LEU A 112 -9.39 8.02 -8.87
CA LEU A 112 -8.76 8.62 -10.03
C LEU A 112 -7.63 7.75 -10.60
N ILE A 113 -6.83 7.09 -9.73
CA ILE A 113 -5.80 6.16 -10.19
C ILE A 113 -6.42 4.94 -10.89
N GLU A 114 -7.44 4.33 -10.32
CA GLU A 114 -8.14 3.17 -10.90
C GLU A 114 -8.85 3.52 -12.21
N ASN A 115 -9.28 4.77 -12.38
CA ASN A 115 -9.86 5.28 -13.64
C ASN A 115 -8.81 5.63 -14.70
N GLY A 116 -7.51 5.66 -14.35
CA GLY A 116 -6.44 6.09 -15.26
C GLY A 116 -6.21 7.61 -15.30
N ASP A 117 -6.87 8.39 -14.43
CA ASP A 117 -6.86 9.85 -14.40
C ASP A 117 -5.67 10.44 -13.58
N ILE A 118 -4.55 9.75 -13.57
CA ILE A 118 -3.34 10.11 -12.78
C ILE A 118 -2.82 11.52 -13.14
N ASN A 119 -2.96 11.93 -14.38
CA ASN A 119 -2.48 13.22 -14.89
C ASN A 119 -3.59 14.25 -15.09
N SER A 120 -4.78 14.03 -14.56
CA SER A 120 -5.90 14.94 -14.69
C SER A 120 -5.73 16.23 -13.87
N PRO A 121 -6.33 17.36 -14.27
CA PRO A 121 -6.38 18.57 -13.46
C PRO A 121 -7.00 18.33 -12.08
N GLU A 122 -8.01 17.45 -12.00
CA GLU A 122 -8.67 17.06 -10.76
C GLU A 122 -7.69 16.39 -9.79
N MET A 123 -6.84 15.47 -10.29
CA MET A 123 -5.77 14.86 -9.48
C MET A 123 -4.82 15.91 -8.93
N GLU A 124 -4.40 16.86 -9.76
CA GLU A 124 -3.48 17.93 -9.35
C GLU A 124 -4.10 18.82 -8.27
N GLU A 125 -5.36 19.21 -8.42
CA GLU A 125 -6.09 20.04 -7.44
C GLU A 125 -6.24 19.31 -6.10
N LEU A 126 -6.63 18.02 -6.13
CA LEU A 126 -6.73 17.21 -4.92
C LEU A 126 -5.38 17.08 -4.22
N LEU A 127 -4.32 16.76 -4.95
CA LEU A 127 -2.98 16.65 -4.37
C LEU A 127 -2.53 17.98 -3.73
N LYS A 128 -2.73 19.12 -4.40
CA LYS A 128 -2.44 20.45 -3.83
C LYS A 128 -3.22 20.68 -2.55
N SER A 129 -4.51 20.37 -2.53
CA SER A 129 -5.37 20.59 -1.36
C SER A 129 -4.93 19.76 -0.15
N TYR A 130 -4.34 18.58 -0.36
CA TYR A 130 -3.86 17.70 0.69
C TYR A 130 -2.43 18.02 1.12
N LEU A 131 -1.55 18.35 0.18
CA LEU A 131 -0.11 18.48 0.45
C LEU A 131 0.27 19.87 0.95
N ASN A 132 -0.34 20.95 0.43
CA ASN A 132 0.01 22.31 0.85
C ASN A 132 -0.13 22.54 2.36
N PRO A 133 -1.21 22.11 3.04
CA PRO A 133 -1.33 22.24 4.49
C PRO A 133 -0.27 21.44 5.27
N MET A 134 0.23 20.34 4.70
CA MET A 134 1.33 19.55 5.29
C MET A 134 2.66 20.30 5.17
N VAL A 135 2.93 20.85 3.98
CA VAL A 135 4.15 21.65 3.70
C VAL A 135 4.20 22.86 4.64
N GLU A 136 3.09 23.58 4.84
CA GLU A 136 2.97 24.70 5.76
C GLU A 136 3.29 24.32 7.22
N LYS A 137 3.08 23.07 7.59
CA LYS A 137 3.44 22.54 8.91
C LYS A 137 4.89 22.05 9.01
N ASN A 138 5.72 22.39 8.02
CA ASN A 138 7.15 22.11 7.99
C ASN A 138 7.51 20.62 8.11
N ILE A 139 6.78 19.77 7.40
CA ILE A 139 7.17 18.36 7.28
C ILE A 139 8.48 18.25 6.51
N ASP A 140 9.31 17.24 6.81
CA ASP A 140 10.49 16.88 6.01
C ASP A 140 10.43 15.45 5.43
N TYR A 141 9.41 14.69 5.83
CA TYR A 141 9.05 13.40 5.24
C TYR A 141 7.56 13.37 4.91
N LEU A 142 7.26 12.83 3.73
CA LEU A 142 5.91 12.45 3.31
C LEU A 142 5.83 10.92 3.18
N VAL A 143 5.07 10.29 4.06
CA VAL A 143 4.83 8.84 4.05
C VAL A 143 3.60 8.54 3.21
N LEU A 144 3.77 7.66 2.22
CA LEU A 144 2.67 7.15 1.40
C LEU A 144 2.09 5.88 2.04
N GLY A 145 0.93 6.03 2.68
CA GLY A 145 0.24 4.97 3.41
C GLY A 145 -0.85 4.25 2.59
N CYS A 146 -0.68 4.20 1.28
CA CYS A 146 -1.54 3.45 0.36
C CYS A 146 -0.71 2.91 -0.80
N SER A 147 -0.93 1.65 -1.18
CA SER A 147 -0.20 0.99 -2.26
C SER A 147 -0.44 1.59 -3.66
N HIS A 148 -1.48 2.41 -3.84
CA HIS A 148 -1.73 3.16 -5.06
C HIS A 148 -0.90 4.45 -5.15
N TYR A 149 -0.57 5.07 -4.03
CA TYR A 149 0.03 6.42 -4.03
C TYR A 149 1.45 6.51 -4.59
N PRO A 150 2.29 5.45 -4.64
CA PRO A 150 3.55 5.51 -5.37
C PRO A 150 3.42 5.89 -6.85
N TYR A 151 2.28 5.59 -7.49
CA TYR A 151 2.00 6.04 -8.87
C TYR A 151 1.87 7.57 -9.00
N LEU A 152 1.61 8.27 -7.89
CA LEU A 152 1.48 9.72 -7.84
C LEU A 152 2.80 10.44 -7.52
N ILE A 153 3.90 9.72 -7.27
CA ILE A 153 5.19 10.33 -6.90
C ILE A 153 5.61 11.43 -7.89
N PRO A 154 5.52 11.25 -9.23
CA PRO A 154 5.90 12.29 -10.17
C PRO A 154 5.06 13.57 -10.05
N GLN A 155 3.78 13.46 -9.73
CA GLN A 155 2.87 14.58 -9.52
C GLN A 155 3.11 15.24 -8.17
N ILE A 156 3.29 14.45 -7.11
CA ILE A 156 3.62 14.92 -5.76
C ILE A 156 4.91 15.75 -5.78
N GLN A 157 5.96 15.27 -6.47
CA GLN A 157 7.24 15.96 -6.60
C GLN A 157 7.16 17.33 -7.28
N LYS A 158 6.12 17.59 -8.09
CA LYS A 158 5.88 18.92 -8.68
C LYS A 158 5.26 19.91 -7.69
N ILE A 159 4.65 19.41 -6.61
CA ILE A 159 3.88 20.21 -5.64
C ILE A 159 4.71 20.51 -4.39
N ILE A 160 5.41 19.50 -3.87
CA ILE A 160 6.15 19.63 -2.63
C ILE A 160 7.59 20.14 -2.87
N PRO A 161 8.18 20.91 -1.92
CA PRO A 161 9.59 21.29 -1.97
C PRO A 161 10.53 20.08 -2.03
N SER A 162 11.62 20.20 -2.77
CA SER A 162 12.59 19.10 -3.01
C SER A 162 13.31 18.58 -1.75
N HIS A 163 13.29 19.32 -0.65
CA HIS A 163 13.86 18.86 0.62
C HIS A 163 12.96 17.87 1.36
N ILE A 164 11.66 17.81 1.03
CA ILE A 164 10.73 16.83 1.61
C ILE A 164 10.94 15.49 0.95
N LYS A 165 11.31 14.48 1.73
CA LYS A 165 11.53 13.12 1.24
C LYS A 165 10.23 12.34 1.20
N ILE A 166 9.93 11.75 0.05
CA ILE A 166 8.82 10.82 -0.10
C ILE A 166 9.31 9.42 0.27
N ILE A 167 8.55 8.71 1.08
CA ILE A 167 8.85 7.33 1.47
C ILE A 167 7.59 6.47 1.38
N ASP A 168 7.74 5.28 0.85
CA ASP A 168 6.76 4.19 0.88
C ASP A 168 7.36 2.94 1.52
N SER A 169 6.58 1.87 1.62
CA SER A 169 7.00 0.65 2.29
C SER A 169 7.40 -0.48 1.33
N GLY A 170 7.43 -0.24 0.02
CA GLY A 170 7.63 -1.28 -0.99
C GLY A 170 8.95 -2.04 -0.80
N GLU A 171 10.08 -1.32 -0.66
CA GLU A 171 11.40 -1.93 -0.46
C GLU A 171 11.47 -2.70 0.86
N ALA A 172 10.88 -2.17 1.94
CA ALA A 172 10.85 -2.85 3.24
C ALA A 172 10.06 -4.16 3.18
N VAL A 173 8.93 -4.17 2.46
CA VAL A 173 8.12 -5.38 2.23
C VAL A 173 8.90 -6.39 1.39
N ALA A 174 9.60 -5.98 0.34
CA ALA A 174 10.42 -6.87 -0.48
C ALA A 174 11.53 -7.54 0.34
N LYS A 175 12.28 -6.77 1.14
CA LYS A 175 13.33 -7.28 2.04
C LYS A 175 12.75 -8.25 3.09
N GLN A 176 11.62 -7.92 3.68
CA GLN A 176 10.95 -8.79 4.64
C GLN A 176 10.46 -10.08 3.99
N THR A 177 9.94 -10.01 2.77
CA THR A 177 9.50 -11.17 2.00
C THR A 177 10.68 -12.11 1.73
N GLN A 178 11.81 -11.57 1.27
CA GLN A 178 13.03 -12.35 1.06
C GLN A 178 13.46 -13.06 2.35
N LYS A 179 13.55 -12.32 3.45
CA LYS A 179 13.93 -12.90 4.76
C LYS A 179 13.02 -14.05 5.18
N ILE A 180 11.70 -13.90 5.03
CA ILE A 180 10.73 -14.94 5.40
C ILE A 180 10.83 -16.15 4.47
N ILE A 181 11.07 -15.96 3.17
CA ILE A 181 11.34 -17.04 2.21
C ILE A 181 12.56 -17.85 2.63
N GLU A 182 13.67 -17.19 3.01
CA GLU A 182 14.89 -17.84 3.48
C GLU A 182 14.67 -18.61 4.78
N GLN A 183 14.01 -18.01 5.77
CA GLN A 183 13.73 -18.63 7.07
C GLN A 183 12.81 -19.85 6.98
N ASN A 184 11.91 -19.89 6.02
CA ASN A 184 11.00 -21.00 5.79
C ASN A 184 11.51 -22.02 4.75
N HIS A 185 12.76 -21.89 4.30
CA HIS A 185 13.37 -22.77 3.29
C HIS A 185 12.56 -22.87 1.98
N LEU A 186 11.95 -21.73 1.57
CA LEU A 186 11.12 -21.61 0.38
C LEU A 186 11.86 -21.06 -0.85
N LEU A 187 13.19 -20.87 -0.75
CA LEU A 187 14.00 -20.43 -1.89
C LEU A 187 13.91 -21.45 -3.02
N ASN A 188 13.65 -20.94 -4.24
CA ASN A 188 13.69 -21.74 -5.44
C ASN A 188 15.14 -21.93 -5.89
N SER A 189 15.60 -23.18 -5.94
CA SER A 189 16.94 -23.54 -6.43
C SER A 189 16.98 -23.79 -7.95
N SER A 190 15.83 -23.74 -8.63
CA SER A 190 15.76 -23.91 -10.08
C SER A 190 16.47 -22.76 -10.80
N LYS A 191 17.19 -23.07 -11.89
CA LYS A 191 17.75 -22.09 -12.82
C LYS A 191 16.77 -21.69 -13.92
N GLU A 192 15.58 -22.26 -13.93
CA GLU A 192 14.52 -21.92 -14.88
C GLU A 192 14.00 -20.50 -14.61
N LYS A 193 13.66 -19.79 -15.69
CA LYS A 193 13.05 -18.48 -15.59
C LYS A 193 11.71 -18.59 -14.82
N SER A 194 11.54 -17.79 -13.78
CA SER A 194 10.28 -17.72 -13.03
C SER A 194 9.14 -17.25 -13.94
N SER A 195 7.97 -17.85 -13.81
CA SER A 195 6.75 -17.36 -14.43
C SER A 195 6.05 -16.36 -13.50
N GLN A 196 5.46 -15.33 -14.09
CA GLN A 196 4.61 -14.37 -13.40
C GLN A 196 3.21 -14.41 -14.02
N ILE A 197 2.18 -14.41 -13.18
CA ILE A 197 0.79 -14.40 -13.61
C ILE A 197 0.08 -13.29 -12.87
N PHE A 198 -0.54 -12.39 -13.63
CA PHE A 198 -1.31 -11.28 -13.09
C PHE A 198 -2.80 -11.58 -13.25
N TYR A 199 -3.52 -11.63 -12.13
CA TYR A 199 -4.97 -11.85 -12.12
C TYR A 199 -5.72 -10.60 -11.71
N THR A 200 -6.84 -10.34 -12.37
CA THR A 200 -7.81 -9.32 -11.96
C THR A 200 -9.23 -9.90 -12.00
N ASN A 201 -10.10 -9.38 -11.14
CA ASN A 201 -11.54 -9.64 -11.19
C ASN A 201 -12.33 -8.39 -11.64
N SER A 202 -11.64 -7.45 -12.28
CA SER A 202 -12.18 -6.26 -12.96
C SER A 202 -11.68 -6.24 -14.40
N GLU A 203 -11.83 -5.11 -15.09
CA GLU A 203 -11.36 -4.94 -16.48
C GLU A 203 -9.85 -5.13 -16.56
N PRO A 204 -9.34 -6.07 -17.39
CA PRO A 204 -7.91 -6.34 -17.51
C PRO A 204 -7.09 -5.13 -17.94
N GLU A 205 -7.64 -4.29 -18.82
CA GLU A 205 -6.99 -3.12 -19.40
C GLU A 205 -6.49 -2.12 -18.35
N VAL A 206 -7.21 -1.98 -17.23
CA VAL A 206 -6.77 -1.11 -16.10
C VAL A 206 -5.46 -1.62 -15.52
N LEU A 207 -5.37 -2.92 -15.24
CA LEU A 207 -4.15 -3.50 -14.68
C LEU A 207 -3.02 -3.54 -15.72
N GLU A 208 -3.32 -3.80 -16.98
CA GLU A 208 -2.35 -3.75 -18.10
C GLU A 208 -1.75 -2.36 -18.25
N THR A 209 -2.56 -1.31 -18.14
CA THR A 209 -2.09 0.09 -18.15
C THR A 209 -1.15 0.37 -16.99
N ILE A 210 -1.50 -0.06 -15.78
CA ILE A 210 -0.64 0.08 -14.58
C ILE A 210 0.69 -0.66 -14.76
N LEU A 211 0.70 -1.81 -15.44
CA LEU A 211 1.88 -2.61 -15.75
C LEU A 211 2.61 -2.14 -17.04
N ASN A 212 2.24 -0.96 -17.58
CA ASN A 212 2.79 -0.41 -18.83
C ASN A 212 2.68 -1.37 -20.02
N HIS A 213 1.62 -2.19 -20.09
CA HIS A 213 1.36 -3.20 -21.12
C HIS A 213 2.50 -4.20 -21.35
N ASN A 214 3.40 -4.39 -20.36
CA ASN A 214 4.53 -5.31 -20.47
C ASN A 214 4.18 -6.73 -20.03
N GLU A 215 3.02 -6.92 -19.40
CA GLU A 215 2.63 -8.19 -18.80
C GLU A 215 1.20 -8.58 -19.22
N LYS A 216 0.99 -9.89 -19.39
CA LYS A 216 -0.34 -10.40 -19.69
C LYS A 216 -1.17 -10.51 -18.42
N VAL A 217 -2.32 -9.83 -18.41
CA VAL A 217 -3.31 -9.91 -17.35
C VAL A 217 -4.38 -10.95 -17.69
N VAL A 218 -4.77 -11.74 -16.72
CA VAL A 218 -5.81 -12.77 -16.86
C VAL A 218 -7.02 -12.39 -16.00
N TYR A 219 -8.18 -12.26 -16.63
CA TYR A 219 -9.42 -12.14 -15.88
C TYR A 219 -9.72 -13.42 -15.11
N LYS A 220 -10.02 -13.31 -13.84
CA LYS A 220 -10.43 -14.43 -12.99
C LYS A 220 -11.46 -13.96 -11.97
N ASN A 221 -12.59 -14.63 -11.93
CA ASN A 221 -13.61 -14.34 -10.90
C ASN A 221 -13.22 -15.03 -9.59
N PHE A 222 -12.81 -14.26 -8.60
CA PHE A 222 -12.43 -14.70 -7.24
C PHE A 222 -12.94 -13.72 -6.20
#